data_451ef270600c21c01f68971352a2ffca
#
_entry.id   451ef270600c21c01f68971352a2ffca
#
_cell.length_a   1.000
_cell.length_b   1.000
_cell.length_c   1.000
_cell.angle_alpha   90.00
_cell.angle_beta   90.00
_cell.angle_gamma   90.00
#
_symmetry.space_group_name_H-M   'P 1'
#
loop_
_entity.id
_entity.type
_entity.pdbx_description
1 polymer ?
#
loop_
_entity_poly.entity_id
_entity_poly.type
_entity_poly.pdbx_seq_one_letter_code
_entity_poly.pdbx_strand_id
1 'polypeptide(L)'
;APNAAALGPVRGTIIDFSAGVPSPQAIKNAGHMGAIRYVSDKRPGANWMTGKPVTLKETKANAAAGLPTASVYQFGRAETADWKQGAAGAAFHAPKAIALHKKAGGPTKRPIYIAIDDNPTREQYTRQIRPYLQAFSKTLELAGYQTGVYGNYNTIEWAIQDGIGKYFWMHDWGSNGKIHPRTTIHQLPHGKQQTIGGVIVDVNEVYAEDWGQWTPGKSAAPAPAK
;
A
#
# COMPACT_ATOMS: atom_id res chain seq x y z
N ALA A 1 -6.18 -28.06 -3.66
CA ALA A 1 -5.84 -26.68 -3.36
C ALA A 1 -4.49 -26.67 -2.66
N PRO A 2 -3.54 -25.84 -3.08
CA PRO A 2 -2.36 -25.68 -2.28
C PRO A 2 -2.82 -25.26 -0.88
N ASN A 3 -2.34 -25.96 0.13
CA ASN A 3 -2.56 -25.57 1.51
C ASN A 3 -2.26 -24.08 1.60
N ALA A 4 -3.26 -23.28 1.94
CA ALA A 4 -3.01 -21.92 2.35
C ALA A 4 -1.95 -22.04 3.43
N ALA A 5 -0.73 -21.59 3.13
CA ALA A 5 0.31 -21.55 4.13
C ALA A 5 -0.26 -20.78 5.31
N ALA A 6 -0.18 -21.34 6.50
CA ALA A 6 -0.56 -20.64 7.70
C ALA A 6 0.18 -19.30 7.70
N LEU A 7 -0.51 -18.23 8.10
CA LEU A 7 0.09 -16.93 8.24
C LEU A 7 1.35 -17.06 9.12
N GLY A 8 2.49 -16.61 8.63
CA GLY A 8 3.75 -16.67 9.35
C GLY A 8 3.77 -15.75 10.57
N PRO A 9 4.86 -15.78 11.35
CA PRO A 9 5.01 -14.87 12.48
C PRO A 9 5.12 -13.42 12.02
N VAL A 10 4.74 -12.50 12.90
CA VAL A 10 4.97 -11.07 12.69
C VAL A 10 6.48 -10.80 12.68
N ARG A 11 6.97 -10.21 11.60
CA ARG A 11 8.41 -9.93 11.42
C ARG A 11 8.82 -8.55 11.93
N GLY A 12 7.88 -7.69 12.19
CA GLY A 12 8.08 -6.32 12.63
C GLY A 12 6.91 -5.46 12.24
N THR A 13 7.05 -4.16 12.47
CA THR A 13 6.01 -3.18 12.16
C THR A 13 6.51 -2.10 11.22
N ILE A 14 5.61 -1.61 10.39
CA ILE A 14 5.80 -0.46 9.53
C ILE A 14 4.62 0.49 9.71
N ILE A 15 4.76 1.72 9.25
CA ILE A 15 3.72 2.74 9.40
C ILE A 15 3.23 3.22 8.05
N ASP A 16 1.99 3.70 7.99
CA ASP A 16 1.46 4.44 6.86
C ASP A 16 0.84 5.76 7.35
N PHE A 17 0.95 6.81 6.55
CA PHE A 17 0.51 8.13 6.97
C PHE A 17 0.35 9.07 5.77
N SER A 18 -0.51 10.09 5.93
CA SER A 18 -0.74 11.13 4.94
C SER A 18 -0.74 12.54 5.55
N ALA A 19 -0.87 12.67 6.88
CA ALA A 19 -1.06 13.95 7.55
C ALA A 19 0.22 14.77 7.76
N GLY A 20 1.36 14.23 7.39
CA GLY A 20 2.67 14.86 7.54
C GLY A 20 3.77 13.88 7.24
N VAL A 21 5.03 14.25 7.53
CA VAL A 21 6.18 13.39 7.31
C VAL A 21 7.04 13.36 8.57
N PRO A 22 6.97 12.30 9.38
CA PRO A 22 7.87 12.13 10.52
C PRO A 22 9.32 12.01 10.05
N SER A 23 10.27 12.47 10.88
CA SER A 23 11.67 12.26 10.58
C SER A 23 12.03 10.77 10.60
N PRO A 24 13.05 10.35 9.83
CA PRO A 24 13.52 8.96 9.89
C PRO A 24 13.90 8.52 11.30
N GLN A 25 14.53 9.40 12.07
CA GLN A 25 14.95 9.09 13.44
C GLN A 25 13.74 8.84 14.36
N ALA A 26 12.66 9.63 14.18
CA ALA A 26 11.44 9.43 14.97
C ALA A 26 10.79 8.07 14.65
N ILE A 27 10.79 7.68 13.39
CA ILE A 27 10.27 6.36 12.94
C ILE A 27 11.10 5.23 13.58
N LYS A 28 12.41 5.31 13.50
CA LYS A 28 13.32 4.31 14.10
C LYS A 28 13.16 4.23 15.61
N ASN A 29 13.12 5.38 16.29
CA ASN A 29 12.97 5.43 17.74
C ASN A 29 11.68 4.79 18.21
N ALA A 30 10.64 4.84 17.40
CA ALA A 30 9.35 4.17 17.67
C ALA A 30 9.38 2.66 17.39
N GLY A 31 10.49 2.12 16.88
CA GLY A 31 10.68 0.69 16.63
C GLY A 31 10.16 0.18 15.29
N HIS A 32 9.83 1.07 14.36
CA HIS A 32 9.34 0.68 13.04
C HIS A 32 10.48 0.50 12.05
N MET A 33 10.30 -0.43 11.10
CA MET A 33 11.34 -0.81 10.15
C MET A 33 11.15 -0.23 8.74
N GLY A 34 10.13 0.55 8.52
CA GLY A 34 9.86 1.17 7.23
C GLY A 34 8.49 1.81 7.18
N ALA A 35 8.09 2.25 5.99
CA ALA A 35 6.82 2.94 5.78
C ALA A 35 6.18 2.59 4.44
N ILE A 36 4.86 2.61 4.39
CA ILE A 36 4.10 2.60 3.15
C ILE A 36 3.68 4.03 2.87
N ARG A 37 3.95 4.51 1.64
CA ARG A 37 3.73 5.90 1.29
C ARG A 37 2.91 6.05 0.02
N TYR A 38 2.17 7.14 -0.05
CA TYR A 38 1.21 7.41 -1.11
C TYR A 38 1.88 7.98 -2.36
N VAL A 39 1.78 7.23 -3.46
CA VAL A 39 2.14 7.70 -4.82
C VAL A 39 0.90 8.26 -5.51
N SER A 40 0.21 9.15 -4.80
CA SER A 40 -1.03 9.81 -5.21
C SER A 40 -1.07 11.23 -4.65
N ASP A 41 -1.75 12.13 -5.36
CA ASP A 41 -1.90 13.52 -4.91
C ASP A 41 -2.84 13.63 -3.72
N LYS A 42 -2.81 14.77 -3.05
CA LYS A 42 -3.80 15.12 -2.03
C LYS A 42 -5.19 15.14 -2.65
N ARG A 43 -6.17 14.62 -1.91
CA ARG A 43 -7.58 14.75 -2.29
C ARG A 43 -7.98 16.24 -2.24
N PRO A 44 -8.76 16.74 -3.22
CA PRO A 44 -9.25 18.12 -3.20
C PRO A 44 -9.94 18.45 -1.87
N GLY A 45 -9.58 19.60 -1.28
CA GLY A 45 -10.10 20.03 0.00
C GLY A 45 -9.44 19.41 1.23
N ALA A 46 -8.59 18.41 1.07
CA ALA A 46 -7.87 17.77 2.17
C ALA A 46 -6.49 18.39 2.39
N ASN A 47 -6.43 19.67 2.72
CA ASN A 47 -5.17 20.40 2.89
C ASN A 47 -4.30 19.86 4.04
N TRP A 48 -4.88 19.10 4.95
CA TRP A 48 -4.17 18.44 6.05
C TRP A 48 -3.28 17.29 5.57
N MET A 49 -3.48 16.78 4.35
CA MET A 49 -2.68 15.70 3.78
C MET A 49 -1.32 16.20 3.28
N THR A 50 -0.53 16.83 4.15
CA THR A 50 0.76 17.40 3.77
C THR A 50 1.83 16.36 3.45
N GLY A 51 1.59 15.09 3.78
CA GLY A 51 2.46 13.99 3.45
C GLY A 51 2.23 13.37 2.07
N LYS A 52 1.29 13.88 1.28
CA LYS A 52 1.00 13.36 -0.07
C LYS A 52 1.33 14.38 -1.14
N PRO A 53 1.92 13.94 -2.24
CA PRO A 53 2.53 12.64 -2.48
C PRO A 53 3.89 12.48 -1.77
N VAL A 54 4.37 11.24 -1.65
CA VAL A 54 5.72 10.96 -1.16
C VAL A 54 6.77 11.62 -2.06
N THR A 55 7.88 12.08 -1.47
CA THR A 55 8.94 12.78 -2.21
C THR A 55 10.24 11.98 -2.24
N LEU A 56 11.08 12.25 -3.22
CA LEU A 56 12.43 11.68 -3.30
C LEU A 56 13.30 12.09 -2.10
N LYS A 57 13.14 13.31 -1.61
CA LYS A 57 13.85 13.77 -0.41
C LYS A 57 13.54 12.88 0.79
N GLU A 58 12.28 12.56 0.99
CA GLU A 58 11.84 11.69 2.08
C GLU A 58 12.39 10.27 1.94
N THR A 59 12.25 9.66 0.76
CA THR A 59 12.67 8.27 0.54
C THR A 59 14.19 8.12 0.63
N LYS A 60 14.96 9.10 0.18
CA LYS A 60 16.42 9.13 0.35
C LYS A 60 16.80 9.22 1.83
N ALA A 61 16.16 10.12 2.58
CA ALA A 61 16.45 10.28 4.00
C ALA A 61 16.11 9.00 4.79
N ASN A 62 14.97 8.38 4.48
CA ASN A 62 14.59 7.11 5.10
C ASN A 62 15.57 5.99 4.73
N ALA A 63 15.97 5.87 3.47
CA ALA A 63 16.94 4.87 3.04
C ALA A 63 18.30 5.04 3.75
N ALA A 64 18.76 6.28 3.90
CA ALA A 64 19.99 6.59 4.63
C ALA A 64 19.93 6.16 6.10
N ALA A 65 18.73 6.13 6.67
CA ALA A 65 18.48 5.66 8.05
C ALA A 65 18.19 4.14 8.13
N GLY A 66 18.23 3.42 7.01
CA GLY A 66 17.91 2.00 6.96
C GLY A 66 16.41 1.68 6.88
N LEU A 67 15.59 2.65 6.51
CA LEU A 67 14.14 2.51 6.42
C LEU A 67 13.69 2.47 4.95
N PRO A 68 13.32 1.30 4.42
CA PRO A 68 12.76 1.20 3.08
C PRO A 68 11.31 1.71 3.02
N THR A 69 10.85 1.95 1.79
CA THR A 69 9.52 2.47 1.47
C THR A 69 8.78 1.47 0.60
N ALA A 70 7.47 1.32 0.79
CA ALA A 70 6.58 0.69 -0.19
C ALA A 70 5.57 1.72 -0.69
N SER A 71 5.06 1.51 -1.90
CA SER A 71 4.18 2.47 -2.57
C SER A 71 2.73 2.02 -2.54
N VAL A 72 1.81 2.96 -2.27
CA VAL A 72 0.37 2.75 -2.38
C VAL A 72 -0.28 3.90 -3.16
N TYR A 73 -1.32 3.57 -3.92
CA TYR A 73 -2.11 4.58 -4.62
C TYR A 73 -3.53 4.63 -4.07
N GLN A 74 -3.93 5.81 -3.60
CA GLN A 74 -5.31 6.14 -3.26
C GLN A 74 -5.47 7.66 -3.39
N PHE A 75 -6.32 8.10 -4.34
CA PHE A 75 -6.61 9.51 -4.55
C PHE A 75 -7.92 9.92 -3.87
N GLY A 76 -9.03 9.28 -4.26
CA GLY A 76 -10.36 9.56 -3.72
C GLY A 76 -10.71 8.74 -2.48
N ARG A 77 -11.88 9.00 -1.93
CA ARG A 77 -12.40 8.29 -0.77
C ARG A 77 -13.93 8.30 -0.78
N ALA A 78 -14.53 7.24 -0.24
CA ALA A 78 -15.99 7.12 -0.11
C ALA A 78 -16.70 7.36 -1.46
N GLU A 79 -17.49 8.39 -1.60
CA GLU A 79 -18.23 8.71 -2.82
C GLU A 79 -17.31 9.00 -4.01
N THR A 80 -16.09 9.44 -3.76
CA THR A 80 -15.09 9.75 -4.79
C THR A 80 -14.05 8.64 -4.95
N ALA A 81 -14.28 7.47 -4.37
CA ALA A 81 -13.32 6.34 -4.45
C ALA A 81 -12.93 6.05 -5.89
N ASP A 82 -11.64 5.85 -6.09
CA ASP A 82 -11.03 5.68 -7.42
C ASP A 82 -11.65 4.52 -8.22
N TRP A 83 -12.01 3.44 -7.53
CA TRP A 83 -12.56 2.23 -8.16
C TRP A 83 -13.98 2.38 -8.71
N LYS A 84 -14.69 3.43 -8.32
CA LYS A 84 -16.09 3.62 -8.77
C LYS A 84 -16.23 3.86 -10.27
N GLN A 85 -15.17 4.28 -10.93
CA GLN A 85 -15.16 4.48 -12.37
C GLN A 85 -14.62 3.27 -13.15
N GLY A 86 -14.35 2.16 -12.46
CA GLY A 86 -13.90 0.93 -13.10
C GLY A 86 -12.64 1.10 -13.94
N ALA A 87 -12.61 0.49 -15.12
CA ALA A 87 -11.44 0.55 -16.02
C ALA A 87 -11.09 1.98 -16.45
N ALA A 88 -12.07 2.86 -16.64
CA ALA A 88 -11.83 4.26 -16.98
C ALA A 88 -11.08 4.99 -15.84
N GLY A 89 -11.40 4.67 -14.57
CA GLY A 89 -10.66 5.18 -13.42
C GLY A 89 -9.21 4.73 -13.45
N ALA A 90 -8.96 3.46 -13.74
CA ALA A 90 -7.60 2.93 -13.83
C ALA A 90 -6.78 3.61 -14.94
N ALA A 91 -7.42 3.91 -16.08
CA ALA A 91 -6.76 4.62 -17.19
C ALA A 91 -6.23 5.99 -16.79
N PHE A 92 -6.90 6.66 -15.85
CA PHE A 92 -6.46 7.93 -15.27
C PHE A 92 -5.44 7.70 -14.13
N HIS A 93 -5.72 6.79 -13.21
CA HIS A 93 -4.97 6.65 -11.97
C HIS A 93 -3.67 5.86 -12.11
N ALA A 94 -3.61 4.83 -12.94
CA ALA A 94 -2.41 4.00 -13.05
C ALA A 94 -1.20 4.76 -13.59
N PRO A 95 -1.30 5.56 -14.67
CA PRO A 95 -0.18 6.37 -15.12
C PRO A 95 0.29 7.39 -14.07
N LYS A 96 -0.64 7.94 -13.29
CA LYS A 96 -0.33 8.87 -12.20
C LYS A 96 0.47 8.20 -11.11
N ALA A 97 0.05 7.00 -10.71
CA ALA A 97 0.77 6.20 -9.71
C ALA A 97 2.21 5.91 -10.16
N ILE A 98 2.40 5.50 -11.40
CA ILE A 98 3.72 5.21 -11.97
C ILE A 98 4.59 6.48 -11.98
N ALA A 99 4.05 7.60 -12.41
CA ALA A 99 4.79 8.87 -12.47
C ALA A 99 5.26 9.31 -11.08
N LEU A 100 4.39 9.25 -10.08
CA LEU A 100 4.73 9.64 -8.71
C LEU A 100 5.67 8.66 -8.02
N HIS A 101 5.53 7.36 -8.31
CA HIS A 101 6.45 6.33 -7.83
C HIS A 101 7.87 6.59 -8.36
N LYS A 102 8.00 6.83 -9.66
CA LYS A 102 9.30 7.18 -10.28
C LYS A 102 9.89 8.45 -9.70
N LYS A 103 9.07 9.49 -9.56
CA LYS A 103 9.52 10.78 -9.03
C LYS A 103 10.04 10.67 -7.60
N ALA A 104 9.49 9.76 -6.81
CA ALA A 104 9.94 9.48 -5.46
C ALA A 104 11.16 8.55 -5.40
N GLY A 105 11.73 8.15 -6.53
CA GLY A 105 12.87 7.26 -6.63
C GLY A 105 12.49 5.78 -6.69
N GLY A 106 11.21 5.47 -6.84
CA GLY A 106 10.73 4.10 -6.93
C GLY A 106 11.25 3.36 -8.17
N PRO A 107 11.85 2.18 -7.99
CA PRO A 107 12.39 1.39 -9.09
C PRO A 107 11.31 0.56 -9.78
N THR A 108 11.67 0.00 -10.95
CA THR A 108 10.89 -1.07 -11.59
C THR A 108 10.94 -2.35 -10.78
N LYS A 109 10.11 -3.33 -11.14
CA LYS A 109 10.05 -4.68 -10.53
C LYS A 109 9.58 -4.71 -9.08
N ARG A 110 9.12 -3.58 -8.55
CA ARG A 110 8.51 -3.53 -7.22
C ARG A 110 7.02 -3.25 -7.33
N PRO A 111 6.23 -3.66 -6.36
CA PRO A 111 4.79 -3.46 -6.44
C PRO A 111 4.38 -2.02 -6.13
N ILE A 112 3.26 -1.62 -6.71
CA ILE A 112 2.44 -0.52 -6.22
C ILE A 112 1.16 -1.15 -5.70
N TYR A 113 0.84 -0.91 -4.42
CA TYR A 113 -0.43 -1.35 -3.83
C TYR A 113 -1.55 -0.46 -4.34
N ILE A 114 -2.61 -1.08 -4.85
CA ILE A 114 -3.82 -0.39 -5.31
C ILE A 114 -4.81 -0.42 -4.15
N ALA A 115 -5.23 0.74 -3.65
CA ALA A 115 -6.07 0.82 -2.47
C ALA A 115 -7.55 0.66 -2.78
N ILE A 116 -8.18 -0.26 -2.08
CA ILE A 116 -9.63 -0.42 -1.96
C ILE A 116 -9.97 -0.24 -0.48
N ASP A 117 -10.09 1.02 -0.08
CA ASP A 117 -10.31 1.42 1.32
C ASP A 117 -11.80 1.42 1.65
N ASP A 118 -12.42 0.25 1.49
CA ASP A 118 -13.85 0.07 1.60
C ASP A 118 -14.20 -1.34 2.10
N ASN A 119 -15.48 -1.53 2.39
CA ASN A 119 -16.09 -2.83 2.63
C ASN A 119 -17.10 -3.11 1.51
N PRO A 120 -16.64 -3.44 0.30
CA PRO A 120 -17.50 -3.54 -0.87
C PRO A 120 -18.36 -4.79 -0.84
N THR A 121 -19.53 -4.69 -1.47
CA THR A 121 -20.35 -5.86 -1.77
C THR A 121 -19.71 -6.68 -2.90
N ARG A 122 -20.11 -7.93 -3.05
CA ARG A 122 -19.66 -8.76 -4.17
C ARG A 122 -20.05 -8.14 -5.52
N GLU A 123 -21.20 -7.50 -5.60
CA GLU A 123 -21.67 -6.82 -6.82
C GLU A 123 -20.78 -5.62 -7.14
N GLN A 124 -20.43 -4.80 -6.17
CA GLN A 124 -19.50 -3.67 -6.35
C GLN A 124 -18.13 -4.17 -6.82
N TYR A 125 -17.65 -5.25 -6.24
CA TYR A 125 -16.40 -5.86 -6.67
C TYR A 125 -16.49 -6.30 -8.13
N THR A 126 -17.49 -7.09 -8.48
CA THR A 126 -17.63 -7.65 -9.83
C THR A 126 -17.79 -6.56 -10.89
N ARG A 127 -18.58 -5.53 -10.60
CA ARG A 127 -18.94 -4.50 -11.59
C ARG A 127 -17.95 -3.35 -11.69
N GLN A 128 -17.29 -3.00 -10.59
CA GLN A 128 -16.48 -1.78 -10.54
C GLN A 128 -15.03 -2.06 -10.09
N ILE A 129 -14.83 -2.79 -9.00
CA ILE A 129 -13.49 -3.01 -8.45
C ILE A 129 -12.67 -3.96 -9.32
N ARG A 130 -13.23 -5.08 -9.74
CA ARG A 130 -12.53 -6.04 -10.62
C ARG A 130 -12.03 -5.36 -11.91
N PRO A 131 -12.86 -4.68 -12.70
CA PRO A 131 -12.35 -4.01 -13.90
C PRO A 131 -11.35 -2.91 -13.60
N TYR A 132 -11.50 -2.19 -12.47
CA TYR A 132 -10.52 -1.22 -12.00
C TYR A 132 -9.17 -1.88 -11.69
N LEU A 133 -9.16 -2.94 -10.88
CA LEU A 133 -7.95 -3.66 -10.51
C LEU A 133 -7.29 -4.33 -11.72
N GLN A 134 -8.08 -4.94 -12.61
CA GLN A 134 -7.55 -5.59 -13.81
C GLN A 134 -6.85 -4.59 -14.74
N ALA A 135 -7.49 -3.47 -15.02
CA ALA A 135 -6.92 -2.43 -15.89
C ALA A 135 -5.70 -1.77 -15.25
N PHE A 136 -5.75 -1.48 -13.95
CA PHE A 136 -4.63 -0.88 -13.21
C PHE A 136 -3.42 -1.84 -13.20
N SER A 137 -3.65 -3.10 -12.86
CA SER A 137 -2.63 -4.14 -12.83
C SER A 137 -1.98 -4.33 -14.20
N LYS A 138 -2.78 -4.37 -15.26
CA LYS A 138 -2.28 -4.49 -16.63
C LYS A 138 -1.34 -3.34 -16.99
N THR A 139 -1.72 -2.12 -16.67
CA THR A 139 -0.88 -0.93 -16.91
C THR A 139 0.44 -1.02 -16.12
N LEU A 140 0.38 -1.44 -14.85
CA LEU A 140 1.58 -1.62 -14.04
C LEU A 140 2.51 -2.67 -14.65
N GLU A 141 1.99 -3.83 -15.03
CA GLU A 141 2.77 -4.92 -15.60
C GLU A 141 3.46 -4.50 -16.91
N LEU A 142 2.73 -3.83 -17.80
CA LEU A 142 3.28 -3.34 -19.07
C LEU A 142 4.41 -2.32 -18.85
N ALA A 143 4.36 -1.57 -17.76
CA ALA A 143 5.39 -0.59 -17.40
C ALA A 143 6.54 -1.20 -16.60
N GLY A 144 6.50 -2.50 -16.29
CA GLY A 144 7.55 -3.20 -15.57
C GLY A 144 7.42 -3.21 -14.05
N TYR A 145 6.20 -2.97 -13.52
CA TYR A 145 5.90 -2.99 -12.10
C TYR A 145 5.08 -4.21 -11.72
N GLN A 146 5.07 -4.53 -10.44
CA GLN A 146 4.20 -5.58 -9.88
C GLN A 146 2.96 -4.92 -9.26
N THR A 147 1.95 -5.74 -8.95
CA THR A 147 0.71 -5.29 -8.35
C THR A 147 0.59 -5.78 -6.93
N GLY A 148 0.31 -4.87 -6.00
CA GLY A 148 -0.22 -5.16 -4.68
C GLY A 148 -1.68 -4.73 -4.59
N VAL A 149 -2.42 -5.30 -3.67
CA VAL A 149 -3.81 -4.92 -3.40
C VAL A 149 -3.94 -4.60 -1.91
N TYR A 150 -4.42 -3.41 -1.61
CA TYR A 150 -4.87 -3.04 -0.27
C TYR A 150 -6.38 -3.16 -0.21
N GLY A 151 -6.88 -3.94 0.72
CA GLY A 151 -8.31 -4.14 0.86
C GLY A 151 -8.66 -4.96 2.11
N ASN A 152 -9.95 -5.21 2.30
CA ASN A 152 -10.40 -6.09 3.37
C ASN A 152 -10.21 -7.56 2.96
N TYR A 153 -10.55 -8.47 3.89
CA TYR A 153 -10.42 -9.91 3.67
C TYR A 153 -11.07 -10.38 2.36
N ASN A 154 -12.32 -9.99 2.14
CA ASN A 154 -13.07 -10.44 0.95
C ASN A 154 -12.50 -9.86 -0.35
N THR A 155 -12.10 -8.59 -0.35
CA THR A 155 -11.48 -7.97 -1.52
C THR A 155 -10.20 -8.71 -1.91
N ILE A 156 -9.36 -9.02 -0.94
CA ILE A 156 -8.13 -9.80 -1.15
C ILE A 156 -8.46 -11.18 -1.70
N GLU A 157 -9.40 -11.90 -1.09
CA GLU A 157 -9.81 -13.24 -1.56
C GLU A 157 -10.31 -13.20 -3.00
N TRP A 158 -11.17 -12.25 -3.34
CA TRP A 158 -11.68 -12.12 -4.69
C TRP A 158 -10.59 -11.74 -5.70
N ALA A 159 -9.67 -10.85 -5.32
CA ALA A 159 -8.55 -10.50 -6.19
C ALA A 159 -7.65 -11.72 -6.46
N ILE A 160 -7.38 -12.53 -5.45
CA ILE A 160 -6.59 -13.77 -5.59
C ILE A 160 -7.30 -14.75 -6.55
N GLN A 161 -8.61 -14.94 -6.39
CA GLN A 161 -9.41 -15.79 -7.28
C GLN A 161 -9.34 -15.31 -8.73
N ASP A 162 -9.27 -14.01 -8.95
CA ASP A 162 -9.16 -13.41 -10.28
C ASP A 162 -7.71 -13.32 -10.80
N GLY A 163 -6.75 -13.81 -10.05
CA GLY A 163 -5.32 -13.77 -10.43
C GLY A 163 -4.71 -12.38 -10.40
N ILE A 164 -5.25 -11.48 -9.59
CA ILE A 164 -4.80 -10.08 -9.49
C ILE A 164 -3.93 -9.90 -8.26
N GLY A 165 -2.70 -9.41 -8.46
CA GLY A 165 -1.80 -9.07 -7.38
C GLY A 165 -0.93 -10.23 -6.90
N LYS A 166 0.17 -9.87 -6.24
CA LYS A 166 1.11 -10.80 -5.60
C LYS A 166 1.40 -10.41 -4.15
N TYR A 167 1.07 -9.18 -3.77
CA TYR A 167 1.26 -8.61 -2.44
C TYR A 167 -0.09 -8.15 -1.94
N PHE A 168 -0.42 -8.47 -0.68
CA PHE A 168 -1.74 -8.18 -0.13
C PHE A 168 -1.62 -7.48 1.22
N TRP A 169 -2.15 -6.27 1.27
CA TRP A 169 -2.17 -5.42 2.46
C TRP A 169 -3.61 -5.34 2.96
N MET A 170 -3.88 -5.96 4.11
CA MET A 170 -5.25 -6.11 4.62
C MET A 170 -5.60 -5.06 5.66
N HIS A 171 -6.81 -4.51 5.56
CA HIS A 171 -7.47 -3.77 6.64
C HIS A 171 -8.65 -4.54 7.20
N ASP A 172 -9.14 -4.14 8.39
CA ASP A 172 -10.09 -4.92 9.16
C ASP A 172 -11.56 -4.67 8.84
N TRP A 173 -11.88 -3.60 8.14
CA TRP A 173 -13.27 -3.23 7.87
C TRP A 173 -13.99 -4.30 7.03
N GLY A 174 -14.98 -4.95 7.64
CA GLY A 174 -15.71 -6.05 7.02
C GLY A 174 -14.96 -7.39 6.99
N SER A 175 -13.83 -7.49 7.69
CA SER A 175 -13.02 -8.73 7.74
C SER A 175 -13.44 -9.69 8.85
N ASN A 176 -14.37 -9.30 9.71
CA ASN A 176 -14.95 -10.13 10.78
C ASN A 176 -13.88 -10.76 11.70
N GLY A 177 -12.82 -10.00 12.02
CA GLY A 177 -11.74 -10.46 12.88
C GLY A 177 -10.80 -11.49 12.25
N LYS A 178 -10.97 -11.78 10.96
CA LYS A 178 -10.11 -12.74 10.24
C LYS A 178 -8.94 -12.03 9.58
N ILE A 179 -7.81 -12.74 9.51
CA ILE A 179 -6.66 -12.31 8.71
C ILE A 179 -6.52 -13.32 7.57
N HIS A 180 -6.48 -12.80 6.34
CA HIS A 180 -6.34 -13.65 5.16
C HIS A 180 -4.97 -14.35 5.20
N PRO A 181 -4.89 -15.67 4.93
CA PRO A 181 -3.62 -16.40 5.02
C PRO A 181 -2.54 -15.92 4.04
N ARG A 182 -2.93 -15.21 2.97
CA ARG A 182 -1.99 -14.63 2.01
C ARG A 182 -1.63 -13.17 2.31
N THR A 183 -1.98 -12.67 3.50
CA THR A 183 -1.68 -11.30 3.91
C THR A 183 -0.17 -11.09 4.02
N THR A 184 0.33 -10.08 3.30
CA THR A 184 1.71 -9.62 3.39
C THR A 184 1.86 -8.64 4.55
N ILE A 185 0.91 -7.73 4.66
CA ILE A 185 0.88 -6.63 5.65
C ILE A 185 -0.53 -6.53 6.21
N HIS A 186 -0.66 -6.39 7.51
CA HIS A 186 -1.95 -6.18 8.18
C HIS A 186 -1.95 -4.82 8.86
N GLN A 187 -2.84 -3.92 8.42
CA GLN A 187 -3.07 -2.64 9.06
C GLN A 187 -3.88 -2.84 10.34
N LEU A 188 -3.29 -2.45 11.45
CA LEU A 188 -3.96 -2.55 12.75
C LEU A 188 -5.10 -1.52 12.87
N PRO A 189 -6.10 -1.77 13.73
CA PRO A 189 -7.24 -0.87 13.87
C PRO A 189 -6.80 0.51 14.41
N HIS A 190 -7.66 1.52 14.22
CA HIS A 190 -7.40 2.91 14.61
C HIS A 190 -7.01 3.08 16.08
N GLY A 191 -7.50 2.20 16.97
CA GLY A 191 -7.08 2.22 18.38
C GLY A 191 -5.60 1.93 18.62
N LYS A 192 -4.89 1.44 17.61
CA LYS A 192 -3.45 1.18 17.64
C LYS A 192 -2.62 2.28 16.96
N GLN A 193 -3.25 3.33 16.45
CA GLN A 193 -2.52 4.47 15.87
C GLN A 193 -1.55 5.05 16.89
N GLN A 194 -0.45 5.60 16.36
CA GLN A 194 0.58 6.27 17.15
C GLN A 194 0.75 7.70 16.65
N THR A 195 1.26 8.56 17.51
CA THR A 195 1.75 9.87 17.12
C THR A 195 3.26 9.83 17.09
N ILE A 196 3.86 10.00 15.91
CA ILE A 196 5.31 9.94 15.69
C ILE A 196 5.75 11.26 15.10
N GLY A 197 6.65 11.98 15.79
CA GLY A 197 7.10 13.27 15.33
C GLY A 197 5.97 14.26 15.06
N GLY A 198 4.90 14.22 15.86
CA GLY A 198 3.72 15.07 15.69
C GLY A 198 2.74 14.60 14.63
N VAL A 199 2.97 13.47 13.97
CA VAL A 199 2.11 12.94 12.90
C VAL A 199 1.38 11.70 13.40
N ILE A 200 0.06 11.65 13.22
CA ILE A 200 -0.75 10.45 13.49
C ILE A 200 -0.50 9.45 12.36
N VAL A 201 -0.10 8.26 12.72
CA VAL A 201 0.22 7.19 11.79
C VAL A 201 -0.57 5.92 12.09
N ASP A 202 -0.91 5.16 11.05
CA ASP A 202 -1.39 3.80 11.21
C ASP A 202 -0.21 2.86 11.38
N VAL A 203 -0.37 1.85 12.23
CA VAL A 203 0.64 0.82 12.48
C VAL A 203 0.24 -0.45 11.76
N ASN A 204 1.20 -1.09 11.12
CA ASN A 204 0.99 -2.31 10.36
C ASN A 204 1.95 -3.40 10.82
N GLU A 205 1.45 -4.63 10.90
CA GLU A 205 2.26 -5.82 11.14
C GLU A 205 2.64 -6.46 9.82
N VAL A 206 3.90 -6.88 9.68
CA VAL A 206 4.45 -7.44 8.46
C VAL A 206 4.65 -8.94 8.61
N TYR A 207 4.15 -9.73 7.66
CA TYR A 207 4.20 -11.19 7.69
C TYR A 207 5.15 -11.81 6.68
N ALA A 208 5.76 -11.03 5.80
CA ALA A 208 6.67 -11.53 4.78
C ALA A 208 7.98 -10.76 4.78
N GLU A 209 9.08 -11.44 4.45
CA GLU A 209 10.37 -10.80 4.23
C GLU A 209 10.28 -9.74 3.13
N ASP A 210 9.66 -10.13 2.01
CA ASP A 210 9.36 -9.23 0.90
C ASP A 210 7.93 -8.72 1.06
N TRP A 211 7.78 -7.45 1.56
CA TRP A 211 6.49 -6.80 1.69
C TRP A 211 6.26 -5.72 0.63
N GLY A 212 7.15 -5.68 -0.42
CA GLY A 212 7.07 -4.70 -1.50
C GLY A 212 7.97 -3.50 -1.31
N GLN A 213 8.86 -3.55 -0.34
CA GLN A 213 9.76 -2.44 0.00
C GLN A 213 10.84 -2.21 -1.06
N TRP A 214 11.24 -0.95 -1.17
CA TRP A 214 12.31 -0.51 -2.04
C TRP A 214 13.08 0.65 -1.41
N THR A 215 14.24 0.92 -1.97
CA THR A 215 15.00 2.13 -1.71
C THR A 215 15.26 2.83 -3.03
N PRO A 216 15.53 4.15 -3.05
CA PRO A 216 15.65 4.90 -4.30
C PRO A 216 16.61 4.25 -5.32
N GLY A 217 16.09 3.97 -6.53
CA GLY A 217 16.84 3.41 -7.64
C GLY A 217 17.16 1.91 -7.54
N LYS A 218 16.77 1.22 -6.49
CA LYS A 218 17.07 -0.21 -6.33
C LYS A 218 15.85 -1.07 -6.64
N SER A 219 15.95 -1.87 -7.71
CA SER A 219 14.87 -2.73 -8.20
C SER A 219 14.74 -4.06 -7.48
N ALA A 220 15.75 -4.48 -6.70
CA ALA A 220 15.69 -5.67 -5.87
C ALA A 220 15.11 -5.33 -4.49
N ALA A 221 14.46 -6.31 -3.85
CA ALA A 221 14.06 -6.17 -2.46
C ALA A 221 15.31 -5.92 -1.59
N PRO A 222 15.24 -4.99 -0.61
CA PRO A 222 16.32 -4.83 0.34
C PRO A 222 16.59 -6.13 1.09
N ALA A 223 17.85 -6.39 1.43
CA ALA A 223 18.18 -7.52 2.28
C ALA A 223 17.45 -7.39 3.61
N PRO A 224 16.97 -8.52 4.20
CA PRO A 224 16.31 -8.46 5.50
C PRO A 224 17.28 -7.87 6.53
N ALA A 225 16.74 -7.06 7.42
CA ALA A 225 17.50 -6.53 8.55
C ALA A 225 17.94 -7.72 9.42
N LYS A 226 19.23 -7.78 9.73
CA LYS A 226 19.78 -8.79 10.65
C LYS A 226 19.31 -8.50 12.06
#